data_5f064067eea286cde56f784595542c58
#
_entry.id   5f064067eea286cde56f784595542c58
#
_cell.length_a   1.000
_cell.length_b   1.000
_cell.length_c   1.000
_cell.angle_alpha   90.00
_cell.angle_beta   90.00
_cell.angle_gamma   90.00
#
_symmetry.space_group_name_H-M   'P 1'
#
loop_
_entity.id
_entity.type
_entity.pdbx_description
1 polymer ?
#
loop_
_entity_poly.entity_id
_entity_poly.type
_entity_poly.pdbx_seq_one_letter_code
_entity_poly.pdbx_strand_id
1 'polypeptide(L)'
;AGETATDVFTYTVTDGHGATASNTLTVTIHGTNDAPTVAAATASVAEDTQISASGTLPQPQDADIRDTVAFTPLSNADGTYGTLTLNADGSYAYTLNNASPAVQGLGAGETATDVFTYTVTDGHGGTGSNTLTVTIRGTNDVPTVAAATASATEDAQITASGTLPLPQDTDIHDTLTFTPKVAEAGLYGTLTLNADGSYTYTLNNASPLVQGLGAGESVTDAFIYTASDGHGGTVSNTLTVTINGTNDTPSVAAATASVVEDLAPTVSGTLPHPTDTDTHDAVAFIPQSNAAGTYGSLTLNANGTYTYILNNSLPAVQALNTGGSLTDTFTYTVNDGHGGTASNTLTVTIHGTDEGLPGLTVADVVEDVRPFTQVTLPVPS
;
A
#
# COMPACT_ATOMS: atom_id res chain seq x y z
N ALA A 1 13.67 -25.98 -72.06
CA ALA A 1 14.22 -25.15 -73.13
C ALA A 1 15.30 -25.90 -73.93
N GLY A 2 15.40 -25.66 -75.25
CA GLY A 2 16.43 -26.26 -76.11
C GLY A 2 16.16 -27.71 -76.54
N GLU A 3 15.07 -28.29 -76.13
CA GLU A 3 14.65 -29.61 -76.61
C GLU A 3 14.08 -29.55 -78.02
N THR A 4 14.27 -30.62 -78.79
CA THR A 4 13.72 -30.75 -80.11
C THR A 4 12.98 -32.08 -80.27
N ALA A 5 11.80 -32.01 -80.81
CA ALA A 5 11.10 -33.18 -81.31
C ALA A 5 11.08 -33.16 -82.86
N THR A 6 11.08 -34.31 -83.47
CA THR A 6 11.00 -34.43 -84.98
C THR A 6 9.80 -35.26 -85.37
N ASP A 7 9.07 -34.76 -86.35
CA ASP A 7 7.99 -35.47 -86.98
C ASP A 7 8.43 -35.74 -88.40
N VAL A 8 8.28 -36.99 -88.90
CA VAL A 8 8.78 -37.45 -90.25
C VAL A 8 7.61 -37.91 -91.06
N PHE A 9 7.34 -37.19 -92.10
CA PHE A 9 6.30 -37.53 -93.09
C PHE A 9 6.93 -38.11 -94.38
N THR A 10 6.56 -39.29 -94.78
CA THR A 10 6.95 -39.84 -96.10
C THR A 10 5.97 -39.37 -97.15
N TYR A 11 6.44 -38.73 -98.20
CA TYR A 11 5.64 -38.34 -99.33
C TYR A 11 6.11 -39.09 -100.56
N THR A 12 5.17 -39.44 -101.47
CA THR A 12 5.44 -40.18 -102.72
C THR A 12 4.94 -39.34 -103.89
N VAL A 13 5.77 -39.18 -104.87
CA VAL A 13 5.40 -38.63 -106.19
C VAL A 13 5.26 -39.73 -107.17
N THR A 14 4.25 -39.67 -108.11
CA THR A 14 3.99 -40.62 -109.15
C THR A 14 4.08 -39.88 -110.47
N ASP A 15 4.79 -40.49 -111.47
CA ASP A 15 4.78 -39.99 -112.83
C ASP A 15 3.50 -40.42 -113.58
N GLY A 16 3.20 -39.87 -114.77
CA GLY A 16 2.02 -40.22 -115.61
C GLY A 16 1.97 -41.65 -116.11
N HIS A 17 2.99 -42.49 -115.86
CA HIS A 17 3.12 -43.87 -116.29
C HIS A 17 3.13 -44.85 -115.08
N GLY A 18 2.91 -44.37 -113.80
CA GLY A 18 2.79 -45.23 -112.64
C GLY A 18 4.11 -45.48 -111.89
N ALA A 19 5.24 -44.94 -112.32
CA ALA A 19 6.46 -45.03 -111.57
C ALA A 19 6.42 -44.05 -110.35
N THR A 20 6.81 -44.52 -109.19
CA THR A 20 6.77 -43.75 -107.89
C THR A 20 8.17 -43.55 -107.37
N ALA A 21 8.41 -42.37 -106.77
CA ALA A 21 9.56 -42.08 -105.97
C ALA A 21 9.10 -41.46 -104.62
N SER A 22 9.67 -41.94 -103.52
CA SER A 22 9.33 -41.44 -102.18
C SER A 22 10.53 -40.72 -101.55
N ASN A 23 10.24 -39.72 -100.75
CA ASN A 23 11.20 -39.02 -99.86
C ASN A 23 10.52 -38.61 -98.57
N THR A 24 11.24 -38.05 -97.62
CA THR A 24 10.75 -37.65 -96.32
C THR A 24 10.82 -36.13 -96.13
N LEU A 25 9.78 -35.59 -95.51
CA LEU A 25 9.76 -34.26 -94.90
C LEU A 25 9.96 -34.43 -93.41
N THR A 26 11.04 -33.88 -92.85
CA THR A 26 11.30 -33.83 -91.44
C THR A 26 10.93 -32.44 -90.94
N VAL A 27 10.00 -32.36 -90.01
CA VAL A 27 9.63 -31.13 -89.24
C VAL A 27 10.28 -31.20 -87.90
N THR A 28 11.14 -30.23 -87.59
CA THR A 28 11.76 -30.07 -86.28
C THR A 28 10.94 -29.09 -85.49
N ILE A 29 10.47 -29.51 -84.32
CA ILE A 29 9.73 -28.70 -83.33
C ILE A 29 10.74 -28.30 -82.25
N HIS A 30 10.91 -27.03 -82.02
CA HIS A 30 11.75 -26.48 -80.92
C HIS A 30 10.87 -26.14 -79.74
N GLY A 31 11.18 -26.69 -78.57
CA GLY A 31 10.59 -26.28 -77.34
C GLY A 31 11.06 -24.86 -76.89
N THR A 32 10.16 -24.07 -76.36
CA THR A 32 10.45 -22.82 -75.72
C THR A 32 10.50 -23.06 -74.20
N ASN A 33 11.13 -22.17 -73.46
CA ASN A 33 11.18 -22.26 -72.00
C ASN A 33 9.87 -21.73 -71.38
N ASP A 34 9.26 -22.54 -70.53
CA ASP A 34 8.16 -22.12 -69.66
C ASP A 34 8.74 -21.71 -68.33
N ALA A 35 8.09 -20.77 -67.66
CA ALA A 35 8.55 -20.33 -66.34
C ALA A 35 7.93 -21.17 -65.19
N PRO A 36 8.68 -21.53 -64.14
CA PRO A 36 8.16 -22.30 -63.03
C PRO A 36 7.14 -21.53 -62.24
N THR A 37 6.24 -22.24 -61.57
CA THR A 37 5.25 -21.73 -60.68
C THR A 37 5.46 -22.30 -59.28
N VAL A 38 5.14 -21.54 -58.23
CA VAL A 38 5.21 -21.99 -56.84
C VAL A 38 4.05 -21.40 -56.02
N ALA A 39 3.46 -22.19 -55.11
CA ALA A 39 2.35 -21.77 -54.28
C ALA A 39 2.81 -20.98 -53.07
N ALA A 40 1.94 -20.09 -52.51
CA ALA A 40 2.19 -19.38 -51.28
C ALA A 40 2.28 -20.34 -50.06
N ALA A 41 2.98 -19.91 -49.03
CA ALA A 41 3.16 -20.67 -47.81
C ALA A 41 2.85 -19.80 -46.55
N THR A 42 2.54 -20.47 -45.44
CA THR A 42 2.32 -19.83 -44.16
C THR A 42 3.08 -20.54 -43.05
N ALA A 43 3.50 -19.81 -42.06
CA ALA A 43 4.07 -20.31 -40.81
C ALA A 43 3.54 -19.51 -39.64
N SER A 44 3.77 -19.94 -38.41
CA SER A 44 3.43 -19.18 -37.21
C SER A 44 4.46 -19.38 -36.11
N VAL A 45 4.67 -18.34 -35.34
CA VAL A 45 5.46 -18.31 -34.11
C VAL A 45 4.61 -17.65 -33.03
N ALA A 46 5.01 -17.81 -31.76
CA ALA A 46 4.44 -17.09 -30.63
C ALA A 46 5.59 -16.53 -29.80
N GLU A 47 5.44 -15.31 -29.36
CA GLU A 47 6.44 -14.73 -28.48
C GLU A 47 6.56 -15.54 -27.19
N ASP A 48 7.70 -15.46 -26.54
CA ASP A 48 8.09 -16.12 -25.29
C ASP A 48 8.00 -17.65 -25.29
N THR A 49 7.12 -18.25 -26.09
CA THR A 49 6.83 -19.68 -26.05
C THR A 49 7.33 -20.46 -27.27
N GLN A 50 7.20 -19.91 -28.49
CA GLN A 50 7.63 -20.51 -29.74
C GLN A 50 8.28 -19.47 -30.65
N ILE A 51 9.50 -19.09 -30.36
CA ILE A 51 10.23 -18.03 -31.04
C ILE A 51 10.86 -18.44 -32.41
N SER A 52 10.62 -19.64 -32.89
CA SER A 52 11.11 -20.08 -34.19
C SER A 52 10.13 -20.98 -34.89
N ALA A 53 10.16 -20.94 -36.23
CA ALA A 53 9.43 -21.85 -37.10
C ALA A 53 10.34 -22.37 -38.21
N SER A 54 10.24 -23.64 -38.53
CA SER A 54 10.98 -24.26 -39.64
C SER A 54 10.05 -25.17 -40.44
N GLY A 55 10.36 -25.34 -41.68
CA GLY A 55 9.56 -26.19 -42.58
C GLY A 55 10.18 -26.28 -43.98
N THR A 56 9.37 -26.73 -44.93
CA THR A 56 9.73 -26.78 -46.36
C THR A 56 8.64 -26.08 -47.15
N LEU A 57 9.02 -25.18 -48.05
CA LEU A 57 8.08 -24.51 -48.95
C LEU A 57 7.44 -25.51 -49.94
N PRO A 58 6.25 -25.20 -50.45
CA PRO A 58 5.59 -26.02 -51.46
C PRO A 58 6.53 -26.26 -52.68
N GLN A 59 6.54 -27.51 -53.18
CA GLN A 59 7.38 -27.85 -54.32
C GLN A 59 6.96 -27.05 -55.55
N PRO A 60 7.92 -26.41 -56.24
CA PRO A 60 7.63 -25.70 -57.47
C PRO A 60 7.21 -26.66 -58.57
N GLN A 61 6.47 -26.16 -59.55
CA GLN A 61 6.01 -26.91 -60.74
C GLN A 61 6.47 -26.20 -61.97
N ASP A 62 6.96 -27.00 -62.97
CA ASP A 62 7.36 -26.53 -64.30
C ASP A 62 6.73 -27.40 -65.38
N ALA A 63 6.36 -26.77 -66.48
CA ALA A 63 5.85 -27.50 -67.68
C ALA A 63 6.99 -28.24 -68.41
N ASP A 64 8.21 -27.71 -68.32
CA ASP A 64 9.40 -28.35 -68.88
C ASP A 64 9.91 -29.45 -67.94
N ILE A 65 9.43 -30.67 -68.13
CA ILE A 65 9.60 -31.83 -67.24
C ILE A 65 11.04 -32.25 -66.94
N ARG A 66 11.99 -31.73 -67.66
CA ARG A 66 13.43 -32.06 -67.54
C ARG A 66 14.21 -30.96 -66.81
N ASP A 67 13.57 -29.84 -66.56
CA ASP A 67 14.22 -28.74 -65.91
C ASP A 67 14.36 -28.99 -64.37
N THR A 68 15.46 -28.54 -63.84
CA THR A 68 15.70 -28.63 -62.37
C THR A 68 15.34 -27.31 -61.71
N VAL A 69 14.19 -27.29 -61.10
CA VAL A 69 13.73 -26.09 -60.38
C VAL A 69 14.32 -26.03 -58.97
N ALA A 70 14.89 -24.89 -58.60
CA ALA A 70 15.47 -24.65 -57.30
C ALA A 70 15.02 -23.32 -56.75
N PHE A 71 14.94 -23.21 -55.40
CA PHE A 71 14.73 -21.94 -54.72
C PHE A 71 15.99 -21.10 -54.75
N THR A 72 15.81 -19.78 -54.85
CA THR A 72 16.90 -18.82 -54.66
C THR A 72 17.13 -18.67 -53.13
N PRO A 73 18.31 -19.05 -52.59
CA PRO A 73 18.55 -19.00 -51.15
C PRO A 73 18.47 -17.58 -50.58
N LEU A 74 17.92 -17.47 -49.37
CA LEU A 74 17.94 -16.26 -48.55
C LEU A 74 18.76 -16.55 -47.28
N SER A 75 19.72 -15.69 -46.99
CA SER A 75 20.53 -15.82 -45.78
C SER A 75 20.21 -14.70 -44.81
N ASN A 76 19.54 -15.04 -43.71
CA ASN A 76 19.12 -14.09 -42.66
C ASN A 76 18.43 -12.84 -43.27
N ALA A 77 17.46 -13.08 -44.16
CA ALA A 77 16.67 -11.97 -44.71
C ALA A 77 15.87 -11.30 -43.60
N ASP A 78 16.04 -9.99 -43.45
CA ASP A 78 15.37 -9.23 -42.41
C ASP A 78 13.87 -9.06 -42.71
N GLY A 79 13.03 -9.42 -41.75
CA GLY A 79 11.64 -9.03 -41.61
C GLY A 79 11.47 -7.87 -40.65
N THR A 80 10.24 -7.50 -40.37
CA THR A 80 9.92 -6.47 -39.36
C THR A 80 10.14 -6.98 -37.95
N TYR A 81 9.82 -8.28 -37.74
CA TYR A 81 9.79 -8.90 -36.40
C TYR A 81 10.83 -10.00 -36.24
N GLY A 82 11.44 -10.49 -37.31
CA GLY A 82 12.40 -11.56 -37.23
C GLY A 82 13.21 -11.73 -38.52
N THR A 83 13.91 -12.85 -38.64
CA THR A 83 14.78 -13.15 -39.80
C THR A 83 14.44 -14.50 -40.41
N LEU A 84 14.53 -14.60 -41.75
CA LEU A 84 14.31 -15.82 -42.50
C LEU A 84 15.60 -16.30 -43.18
N THR A 85 15.91 -17.58 -43.04
CA THR A 85 16.86 -18.31 -43.85
C THR A 85 16.10 -19.30 -44.73
N LEU A 86 16.35 -19.29 -46.07
CA LEU A 86 15.78 -20.21 -47.04
C LEU A 86 16.92 -20.88 -47.80
N ASN A 87 16.89 -22.19 -47.90
CA ASN A 87 17.85 -22.98 -48.66
C ASN A 87 17.35 -23.30 -50.10
N ALA A 88 18.25 -23.71 -50.98
CA ALA A 88 17.93 -24.04 -52.38
C ALA A 88 16.97 -25.24 -52.53
N ASP A 89 16.88 -26.10 -51.51
CA ASP A 89 15.95 -27.25 -51.47
C ASP A 89 14.55 -26.88 -50.97
N GLY A 90 14.32 -25.58 -50.63
CA GLY A 90 13.06 -25.08 -50.10
C GLY A 90 12.90 -25.22 -48.60
N SER A 91 13.86 -25.80 -47.88
CA SER A 91 13.83 -25.80 -46.43
C SER A 91 14.09 -24.39 -45.89
N TYR A 92 13.31 -24.00 -44.86
CA TYR A 92 13.43 -22.66 -44.25
C TYR A 92 13.49 -22.73 -42.75
N ALA A 93 14.07 -21.70 -42.16
CA ALA A 93 14.02 -21.40 -40.73
C ALA A 93 13.76 -19.89 -40.51
N TYR A 94 12.71 -19.59 -39.77
CA TYR A 94 12.41 -18.24 -39.29
C TYR A 94 12.73 -18.16 -37.81
N THR A 95 13.36 -17.06 -37.40
CA THR A 95 13.66 -16.75 -36.00
C THR A 95 13.09 -15.38 -35.63
N LEU A 96 12.21 -15.36 -34.63
CA LEU A 96 11.60 -14.14 -34.07
C LEU A 96 12.61 -13.34 -33.25
N ASN A 97 12.65 -12.05 -33.41
CA ASN A 97 13.38 -11.14 -32.50
C ASN A 97 12.54 -10.90 -31.25
N ASN A 98 12.50 -11.89 -30.36
CA ASN A 98 11.66 -11.87 -29.16
C ASN A 98 11.97 -10.72 -28.21
N ALA A 99 13.17 -10.15 -28.23
CA ALA A 99 13.54 -9.01 -27.39
C ALA A 99 13.07 -7.65 -27.94
N SER A 100 12.46 -7.63 -29.11
CA SER A 100 11.96 -6.39 -29.70
C SER A 100 10.74 -5.88 -28.95
N PRO A 101 10.69 -4.58 -28.54
CA PRO A 101 9.49 -4.01 -27.92
C PRO A 101 8.23 -4.11 -28.79
N ALA A 102 8.39 -4.20 -30.13
CA ALA A 102 7.26 -4.36 -31.02
C ALA A 102 6.71 -5.80 -31.07
N VAL A 103 7.48 -6.77 -30.60
CA VAL A 103 7.05 -8.15 -30.39
C VAL A 103 6.46 -8.29 -29.01
N GLN A 104 7.20 -7.90 -28.00
CA GLN A 104 6.77 -7.96 -26.59
C GLN A 104 5.52 -7.12 -26.28
N GLY A 105 5.20 -6.14 -27.09
CA GLY A 105 3.97 -5.36 -26.94
C GLY A 105 2.72 -5.97 -27.58
N LEU A 106 2.79 -7.23 -28.02
CA LEU A 106 1.66 -7.97 -28.57
C LEU A 106 0.97 -8.78 -27.47
N GLY A 107 -0.13 -8.30 -26.97
CA GLY A 107 -0.89 -8.98 -25.92
C GLY A 107 -1.64 -10.24 -26.40
N ALA A 108 -2.28 -10.92 -25.46
CA ALA A 108 -3.04 -12.14 -25.71
C ALA A 108 -4.08 -11.98 -26.81
N GLY A 109 -3.96 -12.79 -27.88
CA GLY A 109 -4.88 -12.78 -29.04
C GLY A 109 -4.54 -11.75 -30.09
N GLU A 110 -3.55 -10.90 -29.90
CA GLU A 110 -3.01 -10.02 -30.91
C GLU A 110 -2.07 -10.75 -31.86
N THR A 111 -1.93 -10.24 -33.08
CA THR A 111 -1.07 -10.85 -34.08
C THR A 111 -0.39 -9.79 -34.93
N ALA A 112 0.86 -10.07 -35.31
CA ALA A 112 1.60 -9.34 -36.33
C ALA A 112 2.03 -10.29 -37.43
N THR A 113 2.55 -9.79 -38.57
CA THR A 113 2.97 -10.63 -39.66
C THR A 113 4.26 -10.13 -40.30
N ASP A 114 5.17 -11.07 -40.59
CA ASP A 114 6.27 -10.89 -41.53
C ASP A 114 5.92 -11.55 -42.86
N VAL A 115 6.28 -10.90 -43.96
CA VAL A 115 6.03 -11.41 -45.32
C VAL A 115 7.35 -11.43 -46.10
N PHE A 116 7.78 -12.63 -46.50
CA PHE A 116 9.00 -12.84 -47.29
C PHE A 116 8.64 -13.31 -48.67
N THR A 117 9.10 -12.59 -49.71
CA THR A 117 9.01 -13.06 -51.08
C THR A 117 10.14 -14.03 -51.35
N TYR A 118 9.82 -15.19 -51.86
CA TYR A 118 10.78 -16.19 -52.37
C TYR A 118 10.63 -16.44 -53.86
N THR A 119 11.72 -16.82 -54.51
CA THR A 119 11.80 -17.01 -55.94
C THR A 119 12.33 -18.40 -56.23
N VAL A 120 11.80 -19.01 -57.28
CA VAL A 120 12.30 -20.26 -57.87
C VAL A 120 12.81 -20.00 -59.28
N THR A 121 13.81 -20.75 -59.73
CA THR A 121 14.40 -20.66 -61.04
C THR A 121 14.55 -22.07 -61.67
N ASP A 122 14.34 -22.19 -62.98
CA ASP A 122 14.50 -23.43 -63.76
C ASP A 122 15.92 -23.62 -64.23
N GLY A 123 16.81 -22.63 -64.06
CA GLY A 123 18.18 -22.67 -64.60
C GLY A 123 18.30 -22.28 -66.10
N HIS A 124 17.19 -22.02 -66.80
CA HIS A 124 17.13 -21.61 -68.19
C HIS A 124 16.62 -20.17 -68.39
N GLY A 125 16.45 -19.44 -67.28
CA GLY A 125 16.08 -18.02 -67.26
C GLY A 125 14.61 -17.75 -66.89
N GLY A 126 13.78 -18.79 -66.78
CA GLY A 126 12.44 -18.68 -66.19
C GLY A 126 12.50 -18.54 -64.69
N THR A 127 11.63 -17.69 -64.13
CA THR A 127 11.49 -17.49 -62.66
C THR A 127 10.03 -17.41 -62.27
N GLY A 128 9.71 -17.99 -61.10
CA GLY A 128 8.43 -17.85 -60.43
C GLY A 128 8.63 -17.33 -59.01
N SER A 129 7.68 -16.63 -58.49
CA SER A 129 7.76 -16.13 -57.11
C SER A 129 6.44 -16.19 -56.35
N ASN A 130 6.52 -16.31 -55.04
CA ASN A 130 5.38 -16.23 -54.15
C ASN A 130 5.85 -15.79 -52.75
N THR A 131 4.96 -15.78 -51.74
CA THR A 131 5.26 -15.30 -50.40
C THR A 131 5.13 -16.37 -49.33
N LEU A 132 6.03 -16.36 -48.36
CA LEU A 132 5.87 -16.97 -47.06
C LEU A 132 5.38 -15.89 -46.06
N THR A 133 4.16 -16.09 -45.56
CA THR A 133 3.62 -15.23 -44.51
C THR A 133 3.81 -15.91 -43.14
N VAL A 134 4.57 -15.28 -42.25
CA VAL A 134 4.77 -15.74 -40.88
C VAL A 134 3.89 -14.93 -39.96
N THR A 135 2.96 -15.60 -39.28
CA THR A 135 2.11 -14.97 -38.25
C THR A 135 2.81 -15.05 -36.91
N ILE A 136 3.02 -13.92 -36.28
CA ILE A 136 3.51 -13.77 -34.91
C ILE A 136 2.28 -13.63 -34.00
N ARG A 137 2.19 -14.45 -32.98
CA ARG A 137 1.11 -14.41 -31.99
C ARG A 137 1.63 -13.81 -30.70
N GLY A 138 0.92 -12.83 -30.15
CA GLY A 138 1.14 -12.30 -28.84
C GLY A 138 0.76 -13.29 -27.73
N THR A 139 1.44 -13.22 -26.62
CA THR A 139 1.10 -13.87 -25.35
C THR A 139 0.86 -12.79 -24.30
N ASN A 140 0.19 -13.14 -23.22
CA ASN A 140 -0.04 -12.16 -22.14
C ASN A 140 1.19 -12.04 -21.25
N ASP A 141 1.71 -10.84 -21.10
CA ASP A 141 2.67 -10.48 -20.07
C ASP A 141 1.94 -10.15 -18.76
N VAL A 142 2.65 -10.23 -17.63
CA VAL A 142 2.08 -9.90 -16.31
C VAL A 142 2.46 -8.48 -15.95
N PRO A 143 1.50 -7.64 -15.52
CA PRO A 143 1.80 -6.27 -15.14
C PRO A 143 2.75 -6.18 -13.96
N THR A 144 3.33 -5.01 -13.76
CA THR A 144 4.14 -4.65 -12.59
C THR A 144 3.53 -3.46 -11.87
N VAL A 145 3.67 -3.38 -10.55
CA VAL A 145 3.23 -2.22 -9.74
C VAL A 145 4.15 -2.01 -8.54
N ALA A 146 4.49 -0.75 -8.25
CA ALA A 146 5.36 -0.40 -7.12
C ALA A 146 4.57 -0.38 -5.81
N ALA A 147 5.24 -0.55 -4.65
CA ALA A 147 4.66 -0.34 -3.33
C ALA A 147 4.28 1.13 -3.09
N ALA A 148 3.33 1.36 -2.20
CA ALA A 148 2.84 2.69 -1.86
C ALA A 148 2.90 2.94 -0.34
N THR A 149 2.99 4.22 0.04
CA THR A 149 2.93 4.66 1.43
C THR A 149 1.97 5.82 1.59
N ALA A 150 1.35 5.90 2.76
CA ALA A 150 0.50 7.00 3.17
C ALA A 150 0.70 7.28 4.67
N SER A 151 0.14 8.37 5.18
CA SER A 151 0.16 8.66 6.61
C SER A 151 -1.14 9.30 7.07
N ALA A 152 -1.54 8.97 8.28
CA ALA A 152 -2.60 9.61 9.04
C ALA A 152 -2.02 10.07 10.38
N THR A 153 -2.69 11.01 11.05
CA THR A 153 -2.30 11.48 12.38
C THR A 153 -3.58 11.55 13.22
N GLU A 154 -3.58 10.93 14.37
CA GLU A 154 -4.73 11.01 15.25
C GLU A 154 -5.04 12.44 15.61
N ASP A 155 -6.30 12.71 15.92
CA ASP A 155 -6.86 14.01 16.29
C ASP A 155 -6.63 15.15 15.32
N ALA A 156 -5.71 15.02 14.37
CA ALA A 156 -5.34 16.06 13.42
C ALA A 156 -5.70 15.71 11.97
N GLN A 157 -5.21 14.60 11.44
CA GLN A 157 -5.44 14.13 10.06
C GLN A 157 -5.92 12.68 10.07
N ILE A 158 -7.16 12.46 10.38
CA ILE A 158 -7.77 11.13 10.51
C ILE A 158 -8.09 10.44 9.18
N THR A 159 -7.82 11.09 8.05
CA THR A 159 -7.97 10.51 6.72
C THR A 159 -6.71 10.73 5.89
N ALA A 160 -6.32 9.69 5.13
CA ALA A 160 -5.28 9.79 4.11
C ALA A 160 -5.88 9.39 2.76
N SER A 161 -5.79 10.26 1.76
CA SER A 161 -6.27 10.01 0.41
C SER A 161 -5.16 10.21 -0.59
N GLY A 162 -5.18 9.44 -1.67
CA GLY A 162 -4.18 9.52 -2.73
C GLY A 162 -4.52 8.61 -3.89
N THR A 163 -3.52 8.38 -4.73
CA THR A 163 -3.60 7.44 -5.84
C THR A 163 -2.41 6.48 -5.74
N LEU A 164 -2.65 5.19 -5.92
CA LEU A 164 -1.58 4.19 -5.99
C LEU A 164 -0.69 4.44 -7.20
N PRO A 165 0.58 3.99 -7.19
CA PRO A 165 1.43 4.01 -8.36
C PRO A 165 0.74 3.31 -9.53
N LEU A 166 0.79 3.92 -10.72
CA LEU A 166 0.20 3.32 -11.91
C LEU A 166 0.89 1.99 -12.22
N PRO A 167 0.13 0.92 -12.44
CA PRO A 167 0.71 -0.33 -12.91
C PRO A 167 1.25 -0.14 -14.33
N GLN A 168 2.24 -0.94 -14.70
CA GLN A 168 2.85 -0.94 -16.03
C GLN A 168 2.83 -2.33 -16.59
N ASP A 169 2.55 -2.44 -17.89
CA ASP A 169 2.55 -3.67 -18.64
C ASP A 169 3.39 -3.55 -19.89
N THR A 170 3.94 -4.67 -20.36
CA THR A 170 4.65 -4.75 -21.61
C THR A 170 3.65 -4.76 -22.78
N ASP A 171 2.47 -5.39 -22.57
CA ASP A 171 1.36 -5.42 -23.53
C ASP A 171 0.73 -4.03 -23.65
N ILE A 172 1.05 -3.34 -24.73
CA ILE A 172 0.77 -1.90 -24.88
C ILE A 172 -0.70 -1.53 -25.03
N HIS A 173 -1.56 -2.50 -25.32
CA HIS A 173 -3.00 -2.28 -25.51
C HIS A 173 -3.85 -2.73 -24.31
N ASP A 174 -3.22 -3.25 -23.26
CA ASP A 174 -3.92 -3.72 -22.08
C ASP A 174 -4.49 -2.59 -21.22
N THR A 175 -5.65 -2.86 -20.66
CA THR A 175 -6.31 -1.91 -19.76
C THR A 175 -6.06 -2.31 -18.31
N LEU A 176 -5.12 -1.61 -17.68
CA LEU A 176 -4.71 -1.87 -16.31
C LEU A 176 -5.71 -1.28 -15.32
N THR A 177 -6.19 -2.10 -14.39
CA THR A 177 -7.14 -1.69 -13.35
C THR A 177 -6.76 -2.30 -12.01
N PHE A 178 -7.15 -1.63 -10.91
CA PHE A 178 -7.03 -2.20 -9.57
C PHE A 178 -8.30 -2.95 -9.17
N THR A 179 -8.13 -4.00 -8.35
CA THR A 179 -9.25 -4.66 -7.70
C THR A 179 -9.81 -3.75 -6.61
N PRO A 180 -11.06 -3.27 -6.71
CA PRO A 180 -11.62 -2.37 -5.72
C PRO A 180 -11.77 -3.02 -4.35
N LYS A 181 -11.63 -2.19 -3.30
CA LYS A 181 -11.85 -2.57 -1.91
C LYS A 181 -12.83 -1.58 -1.27
N VAL A 182 -13.80 -2.07 -0.53
CA VAL A 182 -14.80 -1.23 0.13
C VAL A 182 -14.66 -1.41 1.64
N ALA A 183 -14.16 -0.38 2.31
CA ALA A 183 -13.97 -0.35 3.75
C ALA A 183 -13.26 -1.60 4.30
N GLU A 184 -12.19 -2.04 3.62
CA GLU A 184 -11.37 -3.15 4.10
C GLU A 184 -10.76 -2.80 5.45
N ALA A 185 -10.99 -3.67 6.44
CA ALA A 185 -10.55 -3.40 7.80
C ALA A 185 -9.06 -3.65 7.97
N GLY A 186 -8.34 -2.63 8.47
CA GLY A 186 -7.03 -2.75 9.07
C GLY A 186 -7.14 -2.90 10.60
N LEU A 187 -6.02 -2.82 11.29
CA LEU A 187 -6.00 -2.85 12.76
C LEU A 187 -6.42 -1.49 13.35
N TYR A 188 -6.06 -0.42 12.68
CA TYR A 188 -6.25 0.95 13.17
C TYR A 188 -7.26 1.76 12.35
N GLY A 189 -7.66 1.29 11.17
CA GLY A 189 -8.58 2.01 10.30
C GLY A 189 -9.15 1.15 9.18
N THR A 190 -9.72 1.81 8.17
CA THR A 190 -10.32 1.14 7.01
C THR A 190 -9.83 1.76 5.70
N LEU A 191 -9.62 0.91 4.69
CA LEU A 191 -9.23 1.33 3.34
C LEU A 191 -10.38 1.15 2.35
N THR A 192 -10.66 2.18 1.57
CA THR A 192 -11.44 2.10 0.33
C THR A 192 -10.50 2.35 -0.84
N LEU A 193 -10.50 1.44 -1.82
CA LEU A 193 -9.70 1.53 -3.05
C LEU A 193 -10.62 1.38 -4.25
N ASN A 194 -10.51 2.29 -5.21
CA ASN A 194 -11.24 2.27 -6.46
C ASN A 194 -10.44 1.60 -7.59
N ALA A 195 -11.13 1.21 -8.67
CA ALA A 195 -10.49 0.56 -9.82
C ALA A 195 -9.47 1.45 -10.56
N ASP A 196 -9.57 2.77 -10.42
CA ASP A 196 -8.63 3.75 -10.98
C ASP A 196 -7.37 3.97 -10.11
N GLY A 197 -7.27 3.26 -8.98
CA GLY A 197 -6.16 3.38 -8.02
C GLY A 197 -6.33 4.50 -7.00
N SER A 198 -7.36 5.32 -7.08
CA SER A 198 -7.66 6.31 -6.05
C SER A 198 -8.08 5.58 -4.76
N TYR A 199 -7.56 6.04 -3.62
CA TYR A 199 -7.87 5.45 -2.33
C TYR A 199 -8.17 6.48 -1.25
N THR A 200 -8.89 6.03 -0.24
CA THR A 200 -9.09 6.75 1.02
C THR A 200 -8.93 5.76 2.18
N TYR A 201 -7.99 6.06 3.05
CA TYR A 201 -7.86 5.43 4.36
C TYR A 201 -8.52 6.32 5.39
N THR A 202 -9.33 5.73 6.28
CA THR A 202 -10.00 6.40 7.39
C THR A 202 -9.56 5.76 8.69
N LEU A 203 -8.89 6.54 9.54
CA LEU A 203 -8.43 6.12 10.85
C LEU A 203 -9.62 5.95 11.81
N ASN A 204 -9.65 4.88 12.59
CA ASN A 204 -10.57 4.74 13.71
C ASN A 204 -10.04 5.53 14.91
N ASN A 205 -10.22 6.85 14.86
CA ASN A 205 -9.69 7.77 15.86
C ASN A 205 -10.24 7.53 17.28
N ALA A 206 -11.41 6.89 17.42
CA ALA A 206 -11.98 6.54 18.72
C ALA A 206 -11.39 5.25 19.34
N SER A 207 -10.51 4.56 18.62
CA SER A 207 -9.87 3.34 19.14
C SER A 207 -8.88 3.68 20.27
N PRO A 208 -8.95 3.00 21.43
CA PRO A 208 -7.94 3.18 22.47
C PRO A 208 -6.51 2.83 22.04
N LEU A 209 -6.36 1.99 20.99
CA LEU A 209 -5.05 1.66 20.42
C LEU A 209 -4.47 2.81 19.58
N VAL A 210 -5.32 3.69 19.09
CA VAL A 210 -4.93 4.89 18.35
C VAL A 210 -4.70 6.02 19.35
N GLN A 211 -5.68 6.31 20.19
CA GLN A 211 -5.60 7.37 21.19
C GLN A 211 -4.49 7.15 22.23
N GLY A 212 -4.00 5.94 22.42
CA GLY A 212 -2.86 5.68 23.29
C GLY A 212 -1.48 5.91 22.68
N LEU A 213 -1.40 6.50 21.49
CA LEU A 213 -0.15 6.84 20.81
C LEU A 213 0.26 8.27 21.14
N GLY A 214 1.26 8.44 21.96
CA GLY A 214 1.80 9.75 22.32
C GLY A 214 2.62 10.42 21.19
N ALA A 215 3.05 11.64 21.47
CA ALA A 215 3.86 12.43 20.55
C ALA A 215 5.14 11.71 20.12
N GLY A 216 5.32 11.51 18.82
CA GLY A 216 6.48 10.84 18.22
C GLY A 216 6.36 9.32 18.15
N GLU A 217 5.31 8.75 18.67
CA GLU A 217 4.98 7.35 18.48
C GLU A 217 4.27 7.11 17.14
N SER A 218 4.39 5.92 16.61
CA SER A 218 3.69 5.55 15.37
C SER A 218 3.48 4.05 15.27
N VAL A 219 2.41 3.69 14.55
CA VAL A 219 2.07 2.31 14.18
C VAL A 219 1.72 2.25 12.68
N THR A 220 1.54 1.07 12.13
CA THR A 220 1.25 0.93 10.70
C THR A 220 0.10 -0.04 10.44
N ASP A 221 -0.77 0.32 9.49
CA ASP A 221 -1.64 -0.60 8.77
C ASP A 221 -1.03 -0.96 7.42
N ALA A 222 -1.23 -2.19 6.98
CA ALA A 222 -0.74 -2.68 5.69
C ALA A 222 -1.87 -3.33 4.90
N PHE A 223 -2.10 -2.85 3.68
CA PHE A 223 -3.14 -3.34 2.78
C PHE A 223 -2.52 -3.84 1.48
N ILE A 224 -2.78 -5.11 1.15
CA ILE A 224 -2.38 -5.67 -0.14
C ILE A 224 -3.36 -5.16 -1.20
N TYR A 225 -2.87 -4.57 -2.27
CA TYR A 225 -3.66 -4.23 -3.44
C TYR A 225 -3.19 -5.03 -4.65
N THR A 226 -4.09 -5.26 -5.60
CA THR A 226 -3.85 -6.07 -6.79
C THR A 226 -4.25 -5.27 -8.03
N ALA A 227 -3.35 -5.23 -9.00
CA ALA A 227 -3.64 -4.74 -10.35
C ALA A 227 -3.83 -5.93 -11.31
N SER A 228 -4.67 -5.76 -12.32
CA SER A 228 -4.96 -6.72 -13.37
C SER A 228 -4.88 -6.04 -14.73
N ASP A 229 -4.42 -6.80 -15.75
CA ASP A 229 -4.37 -6.42 -17.14
C ASP A 229 -5.71 -6.67 -17.90
N GLY A 230 -6.62 -7.43 -17.32
CA GLY A 230 -7.88 -7.82 -17.97
C GLY A 230 -7.78 -9.10 -18.81
N HIS A 231 -6.59 -9.66 -19.01
CA HIS A 231 -6.31 -10.86 -19.80
C HIS A 231 -5.85 -12.06 -18.96
N GLY A 232 -5.84 -11.90 -17.62
CA GLY A 232 -5.57 -12.97 -16.65
C GLY A 232 -4.28 -12.77 -15.87
N GLY A 233 -3.42 -11.85 -16.26
CA GLY A 233 -2.25 -11.43 -15.49
C GLY A 233 -2.67 -10.57 -14.29
N THR A 234 -2.06 -10.81 -13.15
CA THR A 234 -2.27 -10.02 -11.95
C THR A 234 -0.98 -9.85 -11.17
N VAL A 235 -0.82 -8.68 -10.56
CA VAL A 235 0.29 -8.38 -9.66
C VAL A 235 -0.22 -7.76 -8.39
N SER A 236 0.41 -8.06 -7.26
CA SER A 236 0.04 -7.47 -5.97
C SER A 236 1.22 -6.76 -5.34
N ASN A 237 0.92 -5.68 -4.62
CA ASN A 237 1.87 -4.97 -3.77
C ASN A 237 1.16 -4.42 -2.53
N THR A 238 1.86 -3.68 -1.66
CA THR A 238 1.36 -3.24 -0.36
C THR A 238 1.30 -1.71 -0.29
N LEU A 239 0.16 -1.18 0.17
CA LEU A 239 0.03 0.16 0.70
C LEU A 239 0.28 0.10 2.22
N THR A 240 1.34 0.75 2.68
CA THR A 240 1.63 0.91 4.11
C THR A 240 1.17 2.28 4.57
N VAL A 241 0.25 2.33 5.52
CA VAL A 241 -0.23 3.57 6.14
C VAL A 241 0.42 3.70 7.51
N THR A 242 1.20 4.76 7.71
CA THR A 242 1.76 5.12 9.02
C THR A 242 0.76 5.98 9.77
N ILE A 243 0.40 5.58 10.98
CA ILE A 243 -0.42 6.33 11.92
C ILE A 243 0.52 6.97 12.93
N ASN A 244 0.51 8.30 13.00
CA ASN A 244 1.30 9.05 13.96
C ASN A 244 0.44 9.45 15.14
N GLY A 245 0.98 9.29 16.36
CA GLY A 245 0.41 9.78 17.58
C GLY A 245 0.56 11.29 17.75
N THR A 246 -0.32 11.88 18.52
CA THR A 246 -0.23 13.25 19.02
C THR A 246 -0.24 13.21 20.54
N ASN A 247 0.18 14.29 21.18
CA ASN A 247 0.13 14.37 22.63
C ASN A 247 -1.28 14.71 23.10
N ASP A 248 -1.87 13.86 23.90
CA ASP A 248 -3.06 14.17 24.69
C ASP A 248 -2.68 14.90 25.97
N THR A 249 -3.61 15.63 26.56
CA THR A 249 -3.37 16.30 27.83
C THR A 249 -3.81 15.43 29.00
N PRO A 250 -3.02 15.35 30.06
CA PRO A 250 -3.38 14.57 31.24
C PRO A 250 -4.63 15.13 31.95
N SER A 251 -5.19 14.35 32.83
CA SER A 251 -6.28 14.77 33.69
C SER A 251 -5.98 14.45 35.16
N VAL A 252 -6.48 15.26 36.08
CA VAL A 252 -6.35 15.02 37.50
C VAL A 252 -7.58 15.54 38.26
N ALA A 253 -8.09 14.75 39.21
CA ALA A 253 -9.29 15.09 39.97
C ALA A 253 -8.98 16.05 41.14
N ALA A 254 -9.98 16.84 41.60
CA ALA A 254 -9.88 17.67 42.81
C ALA A 254 -9.71 16.82 44.08
N ALA A 255 -9.13 17.41 45.10
CA ALA A 255 -8.89 16.77 46.39
C ALA A 255 -9.36 17.63 47.58
N THR A 256 -9.68 17.00 48.70
CA THR A 256 -10.03 17.64 49.95
C THR A 256 -9.22 17.06 51.10
N ALA A 257 -8.92 17.88 52.09
CA ALA A 257 -8.31 17.48 53.33
C ALA A 257 -8.90 18.29 54.49
N SER A 258 -8.61 17.92 55.70
CA SER A 258 -9.02 18.71 56.89
C SER A 258 -7.96 18.69 57.98
N VAL A 259 -7.91 19.76 58.72
CA VAL A 259 -7.11 19.93 59.94
C VAL A 259 -8.01 20.45 61.05
N VAL A 260 -7.59 20.25 62.29
CA VAL A 260 -8.24 20.80 63.46
C VAL A 260 -7.22 21.70 64.21
N GLU A 261 -7.56 22.98 64.42
CA GLU A 261 -6.66 23.85 65.17
C GLU A 261 -6.36 23.25 66.51
N ASP A 262 -5.25 23.64 67.14
CA ASP A 262 -4.74 23.21 68.42
C ASP A 262 -4.53 21.68 68.58
N LEU A 263 -5.37 20.86 68.01
CA LEU A 263 -5.32 19.38 68.15
C LEU A 263 -4.51 18.67 67.05
N ALA A 264 -4.75 19.03 65.81
CA ALA A 264 -4.10 18.39 64.61
C ALA A 264 -3.82 19.44 63.52
N PRO A 265 -2.84 20.34 63.72
CA PRO A 265 -2.56 21.45 62.80
C PRO A 265 -1.82 21.04 61.55
N THR A 266 -1.57 19.76 61.34
CA THR A 266 -0.88 19.22 60.17
C THR A 266 -1.67 18.06 59.60
N VAL A 267 -1.81 18.04 58.28
CA VAL A 267 -2.33 16.88 57.52
C VAL A 267 -1.40 16.51 56.40
N SER A 268 -1.17 15.22 56.22
CA SER A 268 -0.44 14.65 55.10
C SER A 268 -1.32 13.65 54.36
N GLY A 269 -1.16 13.56 53.05
CA GLY A 269 -1.93 12.66 52.20
C GLY A 269 -1.29 12.47 50.82
N THR A 270 -2.06 11.86 49.96
CA THR A 270 -1.69 11.72 48.54
C THR A 270 -2.83 12.26 47.70
N LEU A 271 -2.52 13.09 46.73
CA LEU A 271 -3.49 13.59 45.74
C LEU A 271 -4.00 12.43 44.85
N PRO A 272 -5.18 12.55 44.25
CA PRO A 272 -5.68 11.57 43.28
C PRO A 272 -4.67 11.34 42.20
N HIS A 273 -4.52 10.04 41.79
CA HIS A 273 -3.60 9.66 40.73
C HIS A 273 -4.04 10.32 39.43
N PRO A 274 -3.16 11.05 38.72
CA PRO A 274 -3.48 11.60 37.40
C PRO A 274 -3.59 10.47 36.37
N THR A 275 -4.34 10.72 35.32
CA THR A 275 -4.48 9.79 34.19
C THR A 275 -4.18 10.52 32.88
N ASP A 276 -3.63 9.78 31.92
CA ASP A 276 -3.39 10.23 30.58
C ASP A 276 -3.96 9.21 29.59
N THR A 277 -4.36 9.67 28.42
CA THR A 277 -4.78 8.82 27.31
C THR A 277 -3.57 8.17 26.66
N ASP A 278 -2.46 8.91 26.56
CA ASP A 278 -1.18 8.41 26.04
C ASP A 278 -0.59 7.34 26.97
N THR A 279 -0.60 6.10 26.49
CA THR A 279 -0.34 4.93 27.37
C THR A 279 1.09 4.83 27.88
N HIS A 280 2.03 5.53 27.26
CA HIS A 280 3.45 5.49 27.62
C HIS A 280 3.93 6.75 28.34
N ASP A 281 3.04 7.72 28.56
CA ASP A 281 3.39 8.95 29.22
C ASP A 281 3.51 8.79 30.73
N ALA A 282 4.52 9.43 31.29
CA ALA A 282 4.79 9.42 32.72
C ALA A 282 4.29 10.71 33.37
N VAL A 283 3.02 10.73 33.78
CA VAL A 283 2.42 11.92 34.39
C VAL A 283 2.95 12.13 35.80
N ALA A 284 3.44 13.32 36.08
CA ALA A 284 3.98 13.70 37.39
C ALA A 284 3.42 15.02 37.88
N PHE A 285 3.30 15.19 39.23
CA PHE A 285 2.96 16.47 39.81
C PHE A 285 4.14 17.44 39.72
N ILE A 286 3.84 18.72 39.52
CA ILE A 286 4.82 19.79 39.63
C ILE A 286 5.01 20.07 41.14
N PRO A 287 6.21 19.83 41.71
CA PRO A 287 6.44 19.99 43.15
C PRO A 287 6.23 21.43 43.60
N GLN A 288 5.71 21.59 44.80
CA GLN A 288 5.58 22.88 45.48
C GLN A 288 6.26 22.80 46.86
N SER A 289 7.09 23.76 47.16
CA SER A 289 7.77 23.83 48.45
C SER A 289 7.24 25.01 49.27
N ASN A 290 6.56 24.72 50.41
CA ASN A 290 5.98 25.72 51.30
C ASN A 290 5.14 26.78 50.56
N ALA A 291 4.28 26.34 49.62
CA ALA A 291 3.36 27.22 48.92
C ALA A 291 2.45 27.90 49.96
N ALA A 292 2.45 29.25 50.01
CA ALA A 292 1.70 29.99 51.00
C ALA A 292 0.20 29.95 50.69
N GLY A 293 -0.60 29.52 51.64
CA GLY A 293 -2.05 29.69 51.68
C GLY A 293 -2.44 30.91 52.56
N THR A 294 -3.73 31.07 52.75
CA THR A 294 -4.25 32.14 53.64
C THR A 294 -3.97 31.83 55.09
N TYR A 295 -4.09 30.55 55.45
CA TYR A 295 -4.03 30.10 56.85
C TYR A 295 -2.89 29.13 57.13
N GLY A 296 -2.21 28.63 56.11
CA GLY A 296 -1.13 27.66 56.24
C GLY A 296 -0.22 27.58 55.02
N SER A 297 0.55 26.52 54.95
CA SER A 297 1.43 26.28 53.84
C SER A 297 1.36 24.82 53.35
N LEU A 298 1.51 24.61 52.01
CA LEU A 298 1.50 23.30 51.37
C LEU A 298 2.88 22.96 50.82
N THR A 299 3.34 21.76 51.14
CA THR A 299 4.44 21.11 50.40
C THR A 299 3.86 19.94 49.60
N LEU A 300 4.11 19.91 48.27
CA LEU A 300 3.69 18.85 47.34
C LEU A 300 4.91 18.26 46.64
N ASN A 301 5.01 16.96 46.64
CA ASN A 301 6.07 16.21 45.95
C ASN A 301 5.63 15.75 44.57
N ALA A 302 6.59 15.43 43.68
CA ALA A 302 6.32 14.96 42.31
C ALA A 302 5.51 13.65 42.27
N ASN A 303 5.52 12.83 43.29
CA ASN A 303 4.72 11.61 43.42
C ASN A 303 3.30 11.83 43.99
N GLY A 304 2.88 13.09 44.17
CA GLY A 304 1.57 13.47 44.67
C GLY A 304 1.40 13.42 46.17
N THR A 305 2.42 13.03 46.95
CA THR A 305 2.36 13.13 48.39
C THR A 305 2.45 14.59 48.84
N TYR A 306 1.61 14.99 49.79
CA TYR A 306 1.58 16.36 50.27
C TYR A 306 1.58 16.43 51.80
N THR A 307 2.01 17.57 52.30
CA THR A 307 1.86 17.96 53.68
C THR A 307 1.38 19.41 53.75
N TYR A 308 0.27 19.64 54.42
CA TYR A 308 -0.22 20.97 54.80
C TYR A 308 0.06 21.22 56.26
N ILE A 309 0.56 22.41 56.57
CA ILE A 309 0.85 22.89 57.94
C ILE A 309 0.05 24.16 58.17
N LEU A 310 -0.89 24.11 59.10
CA LEU A 310 -1.69 25.26 59.55
C LEU A 310 -0.81 26.23 60.36
N ASN A 311 -0.93 27.53 60.09
CA ASN A 311 -0.37 28.56 60.97
C ASN A 311 -1.35 28.80 62.05
N ASN A 312 -1.26 27.99 63.14
CA ASN A 312 -2.15 27.98 64.25
C ASN A 312 -2.08 29.28 65.07
N SER A 313 -1.06 30.14 64.90
CA SER A 313 -0.93 31.42 65.59
C SER A 313 -1.71 32.60 65.01
N LEU A 314 -2.37 32.37 63.87
CA LEU A 314 -3.16 33.42 63.20
C LEU A 314 -4.41 33.76 64.02
N PRO A 315 -4.71 35.04 64.22
CA PRO A 315 -5.90 35.45 65.03
C PRO A 315 -7.23 34.94 64.44
N ALA A 316 -7.30 34.78 63.09
CA ALA A 316 -8.48 34.26 62.44
C ALA A 316 -8.69 32.74 62.65
N VAL A 317 -7.61 31.99 62.87
CA VAL A 317 -7.63 30.56 63.19
C VAL A 317 -8.03 30.41 64.65
N GLN A 318 -7.36 31.09 65.54
CA GLN A 318 -7.64 31.10 67.02
C GLN A 318 -9.01 31.67 67.41
N ALA A 319 -9.70 32.33 66.50
CA ALA A 319 -11.06 32.82 66.72
C ALA A 319 -12.14 31.79 66.30
N LEU A 320 -11.77 30.62 65.85
CA LEU A 320 -12.72 29.57 65.50
C LEU A 320 -13.21 28.86 66.71
N ASN A 321 -14.50 28.68 66.88
CA ASN A 321 -15.10 27.83 67.88
C ASN A 321 -15.54 26.48 67.27
N THR A 322 -15.88 25.55 68.18
CA THR A 322 -16.46 24.25 67.75
C THR A 322 -17.63 24.46 66.80
N GLY A 323 -17.53 23.83 65.58
CA GLY A 323 -18.49 23.98 64.46
C GLY A 323 -18.17 25.11 63.47
N GLY A 324 -17.23 26.02 63.81
CA GLY A 324 -16.67 27.01 62.89
C GLY A 324 -15.66 26.38 61.96
N SER A 325 -15.53 26.92 60.74
CA SER A 325 -14.51 26.45 59.81
C SER A 325 -14.01 27.58 58.90
N LEU A 326 -12.76 27.45 58.49
CA LEU A 326 -12.11 28.22 57.42
C LEU A 326 -11.63 27.26 56.31
N THR A 327 -11.24 27.80 55.16
CA THR A 327 -10.70 26.98 54.06
C THR A 327 -9.48 27.62 53.44
N ASP A 328 -8.46 26.81 53.19
CA ASP A 328 -7.35 27.10 52.27
C ASP A 328 -7.53 26.34 51.00
N THR A 329 -7.15 26.94 49.85
CA THR A 329 -7.23 26.32 48.54
C THR A 329 -5.90 26.46 47.83
N PHE A 330 -5.34 25.31 47.37
CA PHE A 330 -4.08 25.26 46.67
C PHE A 330 -4.32 24.65 45.28
N THR A 331 -3.88 25.34 44.24
CA THR A 331 -3.85 24.78 42.89
C THR A 331 -2.62 23.90 42.76
N TYR A 332 -2.80 22.67 42.27
CA TYR A 332 -1.72 21.79 41.86
C TYR A 332 -1.83 21.46 40.40
N THR A 333 -0.69 21.20 39.78
CA THR A 333 -0.55 20.94 38.34
C THR A 333 0.20 19.65 38.12
N VAL A 334 -0.23 18.89 37.13
CA VAL A 334 0.47 17.73 36.62
C VAL A 334 0.97 18.02 35.20
N ASN A 335 2.04 17.35 34.77
CA ASN A 335 2.52 17.34 33.37
C ASN A 335 2.81 15.90 32.92
N ASP A 336 2.73 15.68 31.60
CA ASP A 336 2.98 14.40 30.95
C ASP A 336 4.44 14.23 30.50
N GLY A 337 5.23 15.28 30.50
CA GLY A 337 6.61 15.29 30.01
C GLY A 337 6.71 15.68 28.52
N HIS A 338 5.60 15.78 27.78
CA HIS A 338 5.52 16.09 26.34
C HIS A 338 4.87 17.46 26.07
N GLY A 339 4.52 18.21 27.14
CA GLY A 339 4.02 19.59 27.05
C GLY A 339 2.57 19.78 27.46
N GLY A 340 1.81 18.69 27.62
CA GLY A 340 0.47 18.71 28.16
C GLY A 340 0.50 18.95 29.69
N THR A 341 -0.46 19.71 30.19
CA THR A 341 -0.62 19.98 31.62
C THR A 341 -2.09 20.02 31.99
N ALA A 342 -2.38 19.59 33.21
CA ALA A 342 -3.69 19.77 33.83
C ALA A 342 -3.56 20.28 35.25
N SER A 343 -4.54 21.02 35.71
CA SER A 343 -4.55 21.58 37.07
C SER A 343 -5.87 21.30 37.75
N ASN A 344 -5.79 21.13 39.07
CA ASN A 344 -6.97 21.06 39.93
C ASN A 344 -6.64 21.62 41.33
N THR A 345 -7.56 21.55 42.28
CA THR A 345 -7.43 22.18 43.62
C THR A 345 -7.48 21.17 44.73
N LEU A 346 -6.61 21.39 45.73
CA LEU A 346 -6.73 20.81 47.07
C LEU A 346 -7.39 21.85 47.99
N THR A 347 -8.57 21.53 48.50
CA THR A 347 -9.27 22.34 49.50
C THR A 347 -9.04 21.76 50.89
N VAL A 348 -8.41 22.52 51.76
CA VAL A 348 -8.17 22.12 53.14
C VAL A 348 -9.17 22.84 54.03
N THR A 349 -10.02 22.10 54.74
CA THR A 349 -10.97 22.63 55.71
C THR A 349 -10.29 22.66 57.10
N ILE A 350 -10.29 23.81 57.72
CA ILE A 350 -9.76 24.05 59.05
C ILE A 350 -10.96 24.10 60.01
N HIS A 351 -11.01 23.18 60.95
CA HIS A 351 -12.08 23.12 61.96
C HIS A 351 -11.62 23.76 63.27
N GLY A 352 -12.51 24.56 63.85
CA GLY A 352 -12.27 25.19 65.16
C GLY A 352 -12.48 24.24 66.35
N THR A 353 -11.82 24.52 67.40
CA THR A 353 -12.04 23.97 68.77
C THR A 353 -12.47 25.07 69.73
N ASP A 354 -13.11 24.66 70.82
CA ASP A 354 -13.43 25.67 71.87
C ASP A 354 -12.15 26.06 72.65
N GLU A 355 -11.83 27.35 72.60
CA GLU A 355 -10.79 27.90 73.42
C GLU A 355 -11.19 27.70 74.91
N GLY A 356 -10.42 26.93 75.66
CA GLY A 356 -10.63 26.84 77.11
C GLY A 356 -10.65 28.24 77.69
N LEU A 357 -11.63 28.56 78.53
CA LEU A 357 -11.75 29.89 79.20
C LEU A 357 -10.38 30.35 79.67
N PRO A 358 -9.82 31.47 79.16
CA PRO A 358 -8.54 31.96 79.68
C PRO A 358 -8.72 32.40 81.12
N GLY A 359 -8.16 31.63 82.06
CA GLY A 359 -8.06 32.03 83.39
C GLY A 359 -8.76 31.23 84.51
N LEU A 360 -9.47 30.08 84.14
CA LEU A 360 -9.89 29.17 85.25
C LEU A 360 -8.74 28.16 85.50
N THR A 361 -7.88 28.48 86.42
CA THR A 361 -6.99 27.52 87.05
C THR A 361 -7.79 26.66 88.05
N VAL A 362 -7.35 25.41 88.31
CA VAL A 362 -7.93 24.53 89.32
C VAL A 362 -8.00 25.23 90.73
N ALA A 363 -7.23 26.33 90.91
CA ALA A 363 -7.28 27.16 92.05
C ALA A 363 -8.59 27.95 92.15
N ASP A 364 -9.20 28.43 91.06
CA ASP A 364 -10.41 29.24 91.08
C ASP A 364 -11.68 28.42 91.36
N VAL A 365 -11.63 27.09 91.18
CA VAL A 365 -12.77 26.18 91.44
C VAL A 365 -12.79 25.74 92.90
N VAL A 366 -11.72 25.96 93.66
CA VAL A 366 -11.59 25.52 95.07
C VAL A 366 -12.02 26.57 96.10
N GLU A 367 -12.18 27.87 95.77
CA GLU A 367 -12.46 28.96 96.73
C GLU A 367 -13.94 29.14 97.08
N ASP A 368 -14.92 28.47 96.50
CA ASP A 368 -16.32 28.69 96.90
C ASP A 368 -17.01 27.42 97.46
N VAL A 369 -16.24 26.62 98.23
CA VAL A 369 -16.86 25.61 99.10
C VAL A 369 -17.11 26.26 100.51
N ARG A 370 -18.20 27.02 100.63
CA ARG A 370 -18.69 27.43 101.92
C ARG A 370 -19.15 26.22 102.74
N PRO A 371 -18.80 26.10 104.03
CA PRO A 371 -19.26 25.00 104.86
C PRO A 371 -20.79 25.09 105.04
N PHE A 372 -21.49 23.99 104.71
CA PHE A 372 -22.90 23.88 105.06
C PHE A 372 -23.12 24.06 106.59
N THR A 373 -23.74 25.15 107.00
CA THR A 373 -24.28 25.31 108.33
C THR A 373 -25.52 24.38 108.47
N GLN A 374 -25.44 23.45 109.46
CA GLN A 374 -26.55 22.57 109.78
C GLN A 374 -27.75 23.40 110.21
N VAL A 375 -28.83 23.27 109.54
CA VAL A 375 -30.13 23.77 110.03
C VAL A 375 -30.76 22.64 110.81
N THR A 376 -30.83 22.82 112.16
CA THR A 376 -31.61 21.99 113.08
C THR A 376 -33.07 22.39 112.98
N LEU A 377 -33.92 21.45 112.53
CA LEU A 377 -35.36 21.63 112.60
C LEU A 377 -35.86 21.33 114.00
N PRO A 378 -36.81 22.12 114.57
CA PRO A 378 -37.40 21.85 115.89
C PRO A 378 -38.38 20.67 115.79
N VAL A 379 -38.31 19.77 116.77
CA VAL A 379 -39.24 18.67 116.98
C VAL A 379 -40.52 19.22 117.60
N PRO A 380 -41.70 18.94 116.98
CA PRO A 380 -42.96 19.31 117.66
C PRO A 380 -43.28 18.37 118.85
N SER A 381 -43.77 18.97 119.94
CA SER A 381 -44.24 18.33 121.20
C SER A 381 -45.51 17.49 121.02
#